data_22207707a124ede9d140301e7448b481
#
_entry.id   22207707a124ede9d140301e7448b481
#
_cell.length_a   1.000
_cell.length_b   1.000
_cell.length_c   1.000
_cell.angle_alpha   90.00
_cell.angle_beta   90.00
_cell.angle_gamma   90.00
#
_symmetry.space_group_name_H-M   'P 1'
#
loop_
_entity.id
_entity.type
_entity.pdbx_description
1 polymer ?
#
loop_
_entity_poly.entity_id
_entity_poly.type
_entity_poly.pdbx_seq_one_letter_code
_entity_poly.pdbx_strand_id
1 'polypeptide(L)' 'MTEQNRKYVTKEIGKLLSEIWRIKGLAEQEYGPQHPITKKLGSMHADAQGLLQERTGKQ' A
#
# COMPACT_ATOMS: atom_id res chain seq x y z
N MET A 1 8.47 2.31 -20.68
CA MET A 1 7.52 1.33 -20.19
C MET A 1 6.29 1.34 -21.07
N THR A 2 5.80 0.19 -21.43
CA THR A 2 4.63 0.12 -22.29
C THR A 2 3.35 0.39 -21.52
N GLU A 3 2.31 0.67 -22.24
CA GLU A 3 1.01 0.90 -21.65
C GLU A 3 0.55 -0.32 -20.85
N GLN A 4 0.81 -1.51 -21.40
CA GLN A 4 0.41 -2.73 -20.74
C GLN A 4 1.18 -2.91 -19.44
N ASN A 5 2.46 -2.59 -19.42
CA ASN A 5 3.25 -2.70 -18.21
C ASN A 5 2.79 -1.71 -17.15
N ARG A 6 2.37 -0.52 -17.57
CA ARG A 6 1.87 0.46 -16.63
C ARG A 6 0.60 -0.02 -15.97
N LYS A 7 -0.29 -0.63 -16.73
CA LYS A 7 -1.53 -1.14 -16.17
C LYS A 7 -1.24 -2.26 -15.19
N TYR A 8 -0.27 -3.11 -15.52
CA TYR A 8 0.09 -4.20 -14.64
C TYR A 8 0.65 -3.67 -13.32
N VAL A 9 1.53 -2.67 -13.40
CA VAL A 9 2.12 -2.10 -12.18
C VAL A 9 1.03 -1.47 -11.31
N THR A 10 0.12 -0.72 -11.91
CA THR A 10 -0.95 -0.09 -11.17
C THR A 10 -1.83 -1.12 -10.47
N LYS A 11 -2.14 -2.19 -11.18
CA LYS A 11 -2.97 -3.24 -10.64
C LYS A 11 -2.27 -3.92 -9.45
N GLU A 12 -0.97 -4.16 -9.57
CA GLU A 12 -0.24 -4.82 -8.49
C GLU A 12 -0.10 -3.94 -7.28
N ILE A 13 0.06 -2.63 -7.47
CA ILE A 13 0.09 -1.71 -6.34
C ILE A 13 -1.24 -1.74 -5.61
N GLY A 14 -2.35 -1.80 -6.34
CA GLY A 14 -3.66 -1.88 -5.73
C GLY A 14 -3.82 -3.13 -4.88
N LYS A 15 -3.33 -4.26 -5.38
CA LYS A 15 -3.39 -5.50 -4.63
C LYS A 15 -2.52 -5.41 -3.39
N LEU A 16 -1.36 -4.78 -3.51
CA LEU A 16 -0.45 -4.63 -2.39
C LEU A 16 -1.09 -3.77 -1.31
N LEU A 17 -1.79 -2.72 -1.70
CA LEU A 17 -2.47 -1.86 -0.73
C LEU A 17 -3.47 -2.67 0.11
N SER A 18 -4.25 -3.52 -0.55
CA SER A 18 -5.23 -4.33 0.16
C SER A 18 -4.55 -5.28 1.14
N GLU A 19 -3.44 -5.88 0.72
CA GLU A 19 -2.73 -6.80 1.58
C GLU A 19 -2.11 -6.11 2.77
N ILE A 20 -1.50 -4.96 2.55
CA ILE A 20 -0.89 -4.21 3.64
C ILE A 20 -1.96 -3.80 4.65
N TRP A 21 -3.13 -3.38 4.16
CA TRP A 21 -4.21 -2.96 5.04
C TRP A 21 -4.68 -4.12 5.92
N ARG A 22 -4.83 -5.30 5.33
CA ARG A 22 -5.26 -6.46 6.07
C ARG A 22 -4.22 -6.86 7.13
N ILE A 23 -2.94 -6.85 6.74
CA ILE A 23 -1.88 -7.21 7.65
C ILE A 23 -1.78 -6.18 8.77
N LYS A 24 -1.99 -4.90 8.44
CA LYS A 24 -1.95 -3.85 9.45
C LYS A 24 -3.02 -4.08 10.50
N GLY A 25 -4.22 -4.48 10.08
CA GLY A 25 -5.29 -4.77 11.02
C GLY A 25 -4.93 -5.90 11.96
N LEU A 26 -4.30 -6.95 11.42
CA LEU A 26 -3.87 -8.05 12.25
C LEU A 26 -2.77 -7.63 13.21
N ALA A 27 -1.84 -6.79 12.73
CA ALA A 27 -0.76 -6.32 13.58
C ALA A 27 -1.30 -5.47 14.73
N GLU A 28 -2.34 -4.69 14.47
CA GLU A 28 -2.94 -3.90 15.52
C GLU A 28 -3.51 -4.79 16.62
N GLN A 29 -4.10 -5.90 16.23
CA GLN A 29 -4.66 -6.82 17.21
C GLN A 29 -3.59 -7.54 17.99
N GLU A 30 -2.50 -7.92 17.33
CA GLU A 30 -1.47 -8.71 18.00
C GLU A 30 -0.47 -7.87 18.78
N TYR A 31 -0.09 -6.72 18.25
CA TYR A 31 0.96 -5.92 18.85
C TYR A 31 0.48 -4.56 19.36
N GLY A 32 -0.69 -4.13 18.93
CA GLY A 32 -1.19 -2.82 19.31
C GLY A 32 -0.85 -1.77 18.26
N PRO A 33 -1.62 -0.66 18.23
CA PRO A 33 -1.44 0.36 17.21
C PRO A 33 -0.14 1.14 17.32
N GLN A 34 0.48 1.14 18.49
CA GLN A 34 1.70 1.90 18.66
C GLN A 34 2.97 1.10 18.45
N HIS A 35 2.84 -0.19 18.18
CA HIS A 35 3.99 -1.04 17.99
C HIS A 35 4.71 -0.67 16.69
N PRO A 36 6.04 -0.72 16.66
CA PRO A 36 6.79 -0.35 15.45
C PRO A 36 6.37 -1.12 14.21
N ILE A 37 6.01 -2.39 14.35
CA ILE A 37 5.57 -3.18 13.22
C ILE A 37 4.29 -2.59 12.64
N THR A 38 3.33 -2.26 13.49
CA THR A 38 2.06 -1.69 13.05
C THR A 38 2.28 -0.33 12.39
N LYS A 39 3.13 0.49 13.00
CA LYS A 39 3.40 1.80 12.44
C LYS A 39 4.08 1.70 11.08
N LYS A 40 4.99 0.76 10.94
CA LYS A 40 5.69 0.59 9.67
C LYS A 40 4.73 0.17 8.57
N LEU A 41 3.79 -0.71 8.90
CA LEU A 41 2.80 -1.14 7.92
C LEU A 41 1.93 0.04 7.48
N GLY A 42 1.56 0.91 8.40
CA GLY A 42 0.82 2.10 8.06
C GLY A 42 1.60 3.02 7.14
N SER A 43 2.89 3.17 7.40
CA SER A 43 3.75 3.99 6.57
C SER A 43 3.88 3.40 5.17
N MET A 44 4.03 2.09 5.08
CA MET A 44 4.12 1.41 3.79
C MET A 44 2.84 1.59 2.98
N HIS A 45 1.70 1.52 3.66
CA HIS A 45 0.41 1.71 3.00
C HIS A 45 0.32 3.13 2.42
N ALA A 46 0.72 4.12 3.20
CA ALA A 46 0.68 5.50 2.74
C ALA A 46 1.61 5.72 1.56
N ASP A 47 2.80 5.12 1.60
CA ASP A 47 3.75 5.25 0.52
C ASP A 47 3.20 4.63 -0.77
N ALA A 48 2.62 3.45 -0.66
CA ALA A 48 2.07 2.79 -1.83
C ALA A 48 0.89 3.56 -2.40
N GLN A 49 0.08 4.15 -1.51
CA GLN A 49 -1.04 4.94 -1.95
C GLN A 49 -0.57 6.18 -2.70
N GLY A 50 0.51 6.78 -2.23
CA GLY A 50 1.10 7.93 -2.91
C GLY A 50 1.58 7.58 -4.31
N LEU A 51 2.18 6.40 -4.46
CA LEU A 51 2.63 5.95 -5.76
C LEU A 51 1.45 5.80 -6.73
N LEU A 52 0.35 5.26 -6.23
CA LEU A 52 -0.81 5.06 -7.06
C LEU A 52 -1.38 6.40 -7.51
N GLN A 53 -1.43 7.37 -6.61
CA GLN A 53 -1.94 8.68 -6.96
C GLN A 53 -1.04 9.38 -7.97
N GLU A 54 0.25 9.24 -7.83
CA GLU A 54 1.16 9.85 -8.78
C GLU A 54 0.93 9.32 -10.18
N ARG A 55 0.62 8.06 -10.29
CA ARG A 55 0.44 7.48 -11.61
C ARG A 55 -0.87 7.83 -12.23
N THR A 56 -1.91 8.00 -11.44
CA THR A 56 -3.23 8.20 -12.01
C THR A 56 -3.78 9.59 -11.82
N GLY A 57 -3.38 10.26 -10.78
CA GLY A 57 -3.99 11.52 -10.45
C GLY A 57 -3.47 12.65 -11.21
N LYS A 58 -2.28 12.57 -11.74
CA LYS A 58 -1.82 13.66 -12.26
C LYS A 58 -2.05 13.79 -13.54
N GLN A 59 -2.37 13.54 -14.06
CA GLN A 59 -2.61 13.66 -15.21
C GLN A 59 -2.71 14.67 -15.70
#